data_17adb9d2984d16b07216ff91dc0039e7
#
_entry.id   17adb9d2984d16b07216ff91dc0039e7
#
_cell.length_a   1.000
_cell.length_b   1.000
_cell.length_c   1.000
_cell.angle_alpha   90.00
_cell.angle_beta   90.00
_cell.angle_gamma   90.00
#
_symmetry.space_group_name_H-M   'P 1'
#
loop_
_entity.id
_entity.type
_entity.pdbx_description
1 polymer ?
#
loop_
_entity_poly.entity_id
_entity_poly.type
_entity_poly.pdbx_seq_one_letter_code
_entity_poly.pdbx_strand_id
1 'polypeptide(L)'
;MRSNMKQRYLSGDLELLSRIEIQETRSDESSTKVIAEGAASADAFTQLFHKYQLTGSESESLADLGFDSLKLAEFAHDLKETISGEGFDELSSEIDLRLLQKIAMSELFELVQGLNQAAPQAKFRFKSAFQRIHKEFSQLEQEMMRTDAAYDLAMELEWNPSKSSAGGKDIFLTGATGFFGPFLLKSLLEQSNQDLQILVRADAEDTAMERLRQAFETIRPSSELWNLFDQRVRVVLGDLSKSAFGLSPAAWRKLDEEVNCIYHNGAIVNYLLDYESMRAINVDGTNEVLRLAMGKVQKELNHISTTFIFGWSVKDTLYETDQNAEMERLDFGYSQSKWVSEQLVFNAMKHGLKARVFRPALISPSIHGEGYNFDISIRLLAFMLKHGIGTLAQNQVSFTPANLGAHNIVAICQASDSIGLTFHVTRDQYASMGDITQILGQLTGKAFQAFSLKDFVPEVVGRCQKDDLLFPLLNFLVKSVDNISSMEFKLYSNANYRKFRQASPQGVEDPSLSEVVQGILTFMLNHHIVSIEKKI
;
A
#
# COMPACT_ATOMS: atom_id res chain seq x y z
N MET A 1 7.77 -20.75 14.61
CA MET A 1 7.90 -20.38 13.19
C MET A 1 6.70 -19.58 12.68
N ARG A 2 5.44 -20.01 12.88
CA ARG A 2 4.24 -19.31 12.35
C ARG A 2 4.01 -17.89 12.88
N SER A 3 4.31 -17.58 14.14
CA SER A 3 4.16 -16.23 14.68
C SER A 3 5.16 -15.22 14.09
N ASN A 4 6.33 -15.69 13.73
CA ASN A 4 7.38 -14.88 13.09
C ASN A 4 7.04 -14.54 11.63
N MET A 5 6.30 -15.41 10.92
CA MET A 5 5.82 -15.16 9.56
C MET A 5 4.72 -14.09 9.52
N LYS A 6 3.76 -14.14 10.47
CA LYS A 6 2.68 -13.15 10.57
C LYS A 6 3.24 -11.73 10.85
N GLN A 7 4.25 -11.65 11.70
CA GLN A 7 4.93 -10.38 12.00
C GLN A 7 5.72 -9.83 10.80
N ARG A 8 6.36 -10.67 10.01
CA ARG A 8 7.11 -10.28 8.80
C ARG A 8 6.21 -9.82 7.66
N TYR A 9 5.05 -10.46 7.48
CA TYR A 9 4.07 -10.06 6.49
C TYR A 9 3.46 -8.68 6.80
N LEU A 10 3.11 -8.43 8.07
CA LEU A 10 2.62 -7.14 8.55
C LEU A 10 3.69 -6.03 8.49
N SER A 11 4.97 -6.41 8.40
CA SER A 11 6.09 -5.46 8.26
C SER A 11 6.38 -5.02 6.83
N GLY A 12 5.65 -5.51 5.83
CA GLY A 12 5.96 -5.27 4.42
C GLY A 12 7.21 -6.02 3.93
N ASP A 13 7.63 -7.07 4.64
CA ASP A 13 8.82 -7.87 4.36
C ASP A 13 8.51 -8.87 3.24
N LEU A 14 8.62 -8.40 2.00
CA LEU A 14 8.25 -9.13 0.76
C LEU A 14 9.28 -10.19 0.35
N GLU A 15 10.41 -10.29 1.04
CA GLU A 15 11.42 -11.33 0.79
C GLU A 15 10.89 -12.75 1.01
N LEU A 16 9.78 -12.87 1.77
CA LEU A 16 9.14 -14.16 2.04
C LEU A 16 8.41 -14.74 0.81
N LEU A 17 7.84 -13.89 -0.04
CA LEU A 17 7.12 -14.37 -1.23
C LEU A 17 8.06 -14.96 -2.29
N SER A 18 9.30 -14.45 -2.40
CA SER A 18 10.29 -14.98 -3.33
C SER A 18 10.96 -16.28 -2.86
N ARG A 19 10.91 -16.58 -1.57
CA ARG A 19 11.52 -17.82 -0.99
C ARG A 19 10.53 -18.98 -0.87
N ILE A 20 9.24 -18.73 -0.91
CA ILE A 20 8.21 -19.80 -0.88
C ILE A 20 8.20 -20.59 -2.19
N GLU A 21 8.58 -19.99 -3.31
CA GLU A 21 8.62 -20.67 -4.61
C GLU A 21 9.76 -21.69 -4.80
N ILE A 22 10.74 -21.75 -3.89
CA ILE A 22 11.93 -22.63 -4.06
C ILE A 22 11.87 -23.92 -3.22
N GLN A 23 10.89 -24.10 -2.34
CA GLN A 23 10.84 -25.27 -1.45
C GLN A 23 9.72 -26.29 -1.69
N GLU A 24 8.92 -26.18 -2.74
CA GLU A 24 7.89 -27.19 -3.06
C GLU A 24 8.35 -28.36 -3.94
N THR A 25 9.60 -28.53 -4.18
CA THR A 25 10.08 -29.74 -4.86
C THR A 25 10.94 -30.57 -3.93
N ARG A 26 10.30 -31.32 -3.05
CA ARG A 26 10.66 -32.64 -2.48
C ARG A 26 9.98 -32.87 -1.15
N SER A 27 8.78 -33.39 -1.15
CA SER A 27 8.27 -34.19 -0.04
C SER A 27 7.58 -35.44 -0.59
N ASP A 28 8.25 -36.54 -0.39
CA ASP A 28 7.86 -37.93 -0.34
C ASP A 28 6.45 -38.33 -0.80
N GLU A 29 6.43 -39.04 -1.95
CA GLU A 29 5.36 -39.93 -2.40
C GLU A 29 5.27 -41.22 -1.55
N SER A 30 5.20 -41.17 -0.25
CA SER A 30 5.09 -42.42 0.53
C SER A 30 4.09 -42.43 1.67
N SER A 31 3.19 -41.43 1.78
CA SER A 31 2.17 -41.41 2.85
C SER A 31 0.71 -41.34 2.38
N THR A 32 0.43 -41.49 1.09
CA THR A 32 -0.93 -41.36 0.54
C THR A 32 -1.53 -42.71 0.16
N LYS A 33 -1.51 -43.68 1.05
CA LYS A 33 -2.13 -44.98 0.78
C LYS A 33 -2.81 -45.67 1.96
N VAL A 34 -3.49 -44.93 2.85
CA VAL A 34 -4.35 -45.55 3.89
C VAL A 34 -5.55 -44.64 4.28
N ILE A 35 -6.07 -43.76 3.44
CA ILE A 35 -7.40 -43.16 3.69
C ILE A 35 -8.18 -43.09 2.37
N ALA A 36 -8.50 -44.21 1.81
CA ALA A 36 -9.34 -44.28 0.63
C ALA A 36 -10.29 -45.49 0.69
N GLU A 37 -11.07 -45.60 1.76
CA GLU A 37 -12.26 -46.43 1.79
C GLU A 37 -13.24 -45.81 2.81
N GLY A 38 -14.13 -44.90 2.32
CA GLY A 38 -15.19 -44.29 3.13
C GLY A 38 -15.74 -42.95 2.65
N ALA A 39 -15.26 -42.40 1.55
CA ALA A 39 -15.78 -41.13 1.00
C ALA A 39 -16.82 -41.41 -0.07
N ALA A 40 -18.06 -41.73 0.30
CA ALA A 40 -19.20 -41.52 -0.58
C ALA A 40 -19.37 -40.02 -0.77
N SER A 41 -19.12 -39.55 -2.02
CA SER A 41 -19.35 -38.20 -2.59
C SER A 41 -19.59 -37.05 -1.61
N ALA A 42 -18.54 -36.54 -1.00
CA ALA A 42 -18.60 -35.20 -0.41
C ALA A 42 -18.87 -34.19 -1.54
N ASP A 43 -19.87 -33.31 -1.37
CA ASP A 43 -20.19 -32.27 -2.34
C ASP A 43 -19.02 -31.28 -2.52
N ALA A 44 -19.05 -30.52 -3.63
CA ALA A 44 -17.98 -29.62 -4.01
C ALA A 44 -17.63 -28.58 -2.91
N PHE A 45 -18.61 -28.09 -2.18
CA PHE A 45 -18.39 -27.14 -1.09
C PHE A 45 -17.72 -27.79 0.12
N THR A 46 -18.12 -29.00 0.48
CA THR A 46 -17.45 -29.76 1.55
C THR A 46 -15.99 -30.03 1.19
N GLN A 47 -15.71 -30.40 -0.05
CA GLN A 47 -14.35 -30.59 -0.54
C GLN A 47 -13.52 -29.29 -0.46
N LEU A 48 -14.13 -28.15 -0.84
CA LEU A 48 -13.50 -26.84 -0.73
C LEU A 48 -13.10 -26.53 0.72
N PHE A 49 -14.02 -26.68 1.68
CA PHE A 49 -13.72 -26.41 3.09
C PHE A 49 -12.62 -27.33 3.61
N HIS A 50 -12.67 -28.62 3.29
CA HIS A 50 -11.61 -29.58 3.64
C HIS A 50 -10.24 -29.20 3.08
N LYS A 51 -10.18 -28.73 1.82
CA LYS A 51 -8.93 -28.26 1.18
C LYS A 51 -8.23 -27.19 2.03
N TYR A 52 -8.99 -26.32 2.66
CA TYR A 52 -8.48 -25.23 3.52
C TYR A 52 -8.43 -25.59 5.01
N GLN A 53 -8.68 -26.86 5.37
CA GLN A 53 -8.70 -27.38 6.74
C GLN A 53 -9.78 -26.69 7.61
N LEU A 54 -10.91 -26.35 7.01
CA LEU A 54 -12.08 -25.78 7.66
C LEU A 54 -13.14 -26.86 7.88
N THR A 55 -13.82 -26.83 9.03
CA THR A 55 -14.89 -27.79 9.34
C THR A 55 -16.27 -27.22 9.04
N GLY A 56 -16.39 -25.89 8.91
CA GLY A 56 -17.64 -25.17 8.75
C GLY A 56 -18.44 -25.01 10.05
N SER A 57 -17.84 -25.35 11.19
CA SER A 57 -18.45 -25.17 12.52
C SER A 57 -17.81 -24.05 13.31
N GLU A 58 -16.77 -23.42 12.76
CA GLU A 58 -16.05 -22.32 13.41
C GLU A 58 -16.92 -21.07 13.50
N SER A 59 -17.03 -20.51 14.69
CA SER A 59 -17.67 -19.22 14.93
C SER A 59 -16.78 -18.03 14.57
N GLU A 60 -15.50 -18.29 14.37
CA GLU A 60 -14.49 -17.32 13.97
C GLU A 60 -14.55 -17.04 12.46
N SER A 61 -14.06 -15.88 12.08
CA SER A 61 -13.85 -15.49 10.69
C SER A 61 -12.55 -16.07 10.12
N LEU A 62 -12.37 -16.03 8.78
CA LEU A 62 -11.10 -16.45 8.15
C LEU A 62 -9.90 -15.64 8.66
N ALA A 63 -10.10 -14.36 9.00
CA ALA A 63 -9.04 -13.53 9.57
C ALA A 63 -8.62 -14.05 10.96
N ASP A 64 -9.57 -14.39 11.82
CA ASP A 64 -9.32 -14.92 13.15
C ASP A 64 -8.66 -16.30 13.10
N LEU A 65 -8.98 -17.10 12.09
CA LEU A 65 -8.37 -18.40 11.80
C LEU A 65 -6.97 -18.30 11.18
N GLY A 66 -6.44 -17.06 11.01
CA GLY A 66 -5.08 -16.80 10.57
C GLY A 66 -4.85 -16.91 9.06
N PHE A 67 -5.87 -16.72 8.25
CA PHE A 67 -5.71 -16.57 6.82
C PHE A 67 -4.99 -15.26 6.52
N ASP A 68 -3.87 -15.34 5.83
CA ASP A 68 -3.22 -14.18 5.24
C ASP A 68 -3.91 -13.75 3.92
N SER A 69 -3.49 -12.63 3.37
CA SER A 69 -4.13 -12.07 2.17
C SER A 69 -4.04 -12.99 0.95
N LEU A 70 -2.96 -13.78 0.83
CA LEU A 70 -2.82 -14.71 -0.30
C LEU A 70 -3.76 -15.90 -0.14
N LYS A 71 -3.73 -16.55 1.02
CA LYS A 71 -4.59 -17.69 1.33
C LYS A 71 -6.07 -17.31 1.26
N LEU A 72 -6.41 -16.08 1.67
CA LEU A 72 -7.76 -15.55 1.54
C LEU A 72 -8.17 -15.34 0.07
N ALA A 73 -7.26 -14.81 -0.76
CA ALA A 73 -7.51 -14.63 -2.20
C ALA A 73 -7.68 -15.97 -2.91
N GLU A 74 -6.88 -16.98 -2.55
CA GLU A 74 -7.00 -18.36 -3.08
C GLU A 74 -8.34 -18.98 -2.67
N PHE A 75 -8.72 -18.87 -1.38
CA PHE A 75 -10.00 -19.37 -0.91
C PHE A 75 -11.18 -18.69 -1.61
N ALA A 76 -11.14 -17.35 -1.74
CA ALA A 76 -12.19 -16.61 -2.43
C ALA A 76 -12.32 -16.99 -3.91
N HIS A 77 -11.19 -17.20 -4.59
CA HIS A 77 -11.18 -17.68 -5.97
C HIS A 77 -11.81 -19.06 -6.07
N ASP A 78 -11.34 -20.01 -5.28
CA ASP A 78 -11.86 -21.38 -5.30
C ASP A 78 -13.34 -21.44 -4.90
N LEU A 79 -13.80 -20.60 -3.97
CA LEU A 79 -15.21 -20.48 -3.60
C LEU A 79 -16.05 -19.96 -4.78
N LYS A 80 -15.57 -18.95 -5.51
CA LYS A 80 -16.24 -18.43 -6.71
C LYS A 80 -16.33 -19.49 -7.80
N GLU A 81 -15.23 -20.19 -8.07
CA GLU A 81 -15.19 -21.30 -9.03
C GLU A 81 -16.17 -22.41 -8.65
N THR A 82 -16.22 -22.78 -7.37
CA THR A 82 -17.14 -23.80 -6.87
C THR A 82 -18.59 -23.36 -7.04
N ILE A 83 -18.93 -22.12 -6.67
CA ILE A 83 -20.27 -21.55 -6.82
C ILE A 83 -20.67 -21.50 -8.30
N SER A 84 -19.79 -21.07 -9.19
CA SER A 84 -20.05 -21.03 -10.63
C SER A 84 -20.17 -22.44 -11.21
N GLY A 85 -19.32 -23.38 -10.81
CA GLY A 85 -19.37 -24.78 -11.22
C GLY A 85 -20.70 -25.48 -10.86
N GLU A 86 -21.31 -25.06 -9.77
CA GLU A 86 -22.64 -25.52 -9.32
C GLU A 86 -23.82 -24.74 -9.97
N GLY A 87 -23.53 -23.82 -10.91
CA GLY A 87 -24.53 -23.08 -11.68
C GLY A 87 -25.10 -21.84 -10.99
N PHE A 88 -24.32 -21.21 -10.11
CA PHE A 88 -24.71 -20.00 -9.38
C PHE A 88 -23.81 -18.79 -9.73
N ASP A 89 -23.43 -18.64 -11.00
CA ASP A 89 -22.52 -17.59 -11.48
C ASP A 89 -22.88 -16.18 -10.98
N GLU A 90 -24.18 -15.86 -10.91
CA GLU A 90 -24.67 -14.56 -10.46
C GLU A 90 -24.33 -14.23 -8.99
N LEU A 91 -23.99 -15.24 -8.18
CA LEU A 91 -23.62 -15.05 -6.78
C LEU A 91 -22.12 -14.84 -6.59
N SER A 92 -21.30 -15.20 -7.57
CA SER A 92 -19.85 -15.03 -7.47
C SER A 92 -19.43 -13.56 -7.32
N SER A 93 -20.21 -12.63 -7.88
CA SER A 93 -19.96 -11.19 -7.76
C SER A 93 -20.23 -10.64 -6.35
N GLU A 94 -21.05 -11.29 -5.53
CA GLU A 94 -21.31 -10.88 -4.16
C GLU A 94 -20.13 -11.19 -3.23
N ILE A 95 -19.25 -12.13 -3.61
CA ILE A 95 -18.11 -12.56 -2.79
C ILE A 95 -17.03 -11.50 -2.82
N ASP A 96 -16.84 -10.85 -1.68
CA ASP A 96 -15.81 -9.85 -1.43
C ASP A 96 -14.77 -10.39 -0.44
N LEU A 97 -13.48 -10.20 -0.73
CA LEU A 97 -12.38 -10.59 0.15
C LEU A 97 -12.52 -9.98 1.55
N ARG A 98 -12.92 -8.70 1.64
CA ARG A 98 -13.11 -8.00 2.91
C ARG A 98 -14.26 -8.59 3.72
N LEU A 99 -15.35 -8.98 3.05
CA LEU A 99 -16.49 -9.62 3.70
C LEU A 99 -16.14 -11.03 4.17
N LEU A 100 -15.37 -11.78 3.38
CA LEU A 100 -14.87 -13.10 3.76
C LEU A 100 -13.93 -13.05 4.98
N GLN A 101 -13.27 -11.93 5.22
CA GLN A 101 -12.49 -11.74 6.46
C GLN A 101 -13.35 -11.62 7.71
N LYS A 102 -14.61 -11.21 7.57
CA LYS A 102 -15.50 -10.85 8.69
C LYS A 102 -16.66 -11.83 8.88
N ILE A 103 -17.05 -12.59 7.85
CA ILE A 103 -18.11 -13.60 7.99
C ILE A 103 -17.63 -14.78 8.83
N ALA A 104 -18.47 -15.22 9.79
CA ALA A 104 -18.19 -16.45 10.52
C ALA A 104 -18.20 -17.66 9.57
N MET A 105 -17.27 -18.59 9.75
CA MET A 105 -17.18 -19.75 8.87
C MET A 105 -18.43 -20.63 8.93
N SER A 106 -19.06 -20.75 10.09
CA SER A 106 -20.33 -21.44 10.24
C SER A 106 -21.46 -20.80 9.42
N GLU A 107 -21.56 -19.47 9.41
CA GLU A 107 -22.55 -18.75 8.59
C GLU A 107 -22.26 -18.95 7.09
N LEU A 108 -21.00 -18.82 6.66
CA LEU A 108 -20.62 -19.05 5.27
C LEU A 108 -20.93 -20.49 4.83
N PHE A 109 -20.60 -21.46 5.68
CA PHE A 109 -20.86 -22.87 5.41
C PHE A 109 -22.36 -23.15 5.26
N GLU A 110 -23.20 -22.64 6.16
CA GLU A 110 -24.66 -22.77 6.05
C GLU A 110 -25.22 -22.16 4.75
N LEU A 111 -24.70 -20.99 4.36
CA LEU A 111 -25.12 -20.33 3.13
C LEU A 111 -24.80 -21.17 1.89
N VAL A 112 -23.55 -21.69 1.79
CA VAL A 112 -23.15 -22.52 0.63
C VAL A 112 -23.80 -23.90 0.64
N GLN A 113 -24.02 -24.50 1.82
CA GLN A 113 -24.77 -25.75 1.94
C GLN A 113 -26.23 -25.56 1.51
N GLY A 114 -26.83 -24.42 1.85
CA GLY A 114 -28.17 -24.06 1.40
C GLY A 114 -28.27 -23.99 -0.15
N LEU A 115 -27.24 -23.50 -0.82
CA LEU A 115 -27.16 -23.51 -2.30
C LEU A 115 -27.09 -24.95 -2.82
N ASN A 116 -26.20 -25.77 -2.29
CA ASN A 116 -25.99 -27.16 -2.68
C ASN A 116 -27.25 -28.02 -2.57
N GLN A 117 -28.00 -27.83 -1.49
CA GLN A 117 -29.26 -28.54 -1.22
C GLN A 117 -30.45 -27.99 -2.01
N ALA A 118 -30.24 -27.00 -2.88
CA ALA A 118 -31.31 -26.27 -3.59
C ALA A 118 -32.42 -25.78 -2.64
N ALA A 119 -32.06 -25.37 -1.42
CA ALA A 119 -33.00 -24.93 -0.41
C ALA A 119 -33.84 -23.75 -0.91
N PRO A 120 -35.14 -23.68 -0.55
CA PRO A 120 -35.98 -22.55 -0.92
C PRO A 120 -35.34 -21.22 -0.54
N GLN A 121 -35.26 -20.31 -1.51
CA GLN A 121 -34.66 -18.97 -1.33
C GLN A 121 -33.14 -18.97 -1.01
N ALA A 122 -32.40 -20.07 -1.23
CA ALA A 122 -30.96 -20.12 -0.92
C ALA A 122 -30.16 -18.99 -1.59
N LYS A 123 -30.38 -18.73 -2.88
CA LYS A 123 -29.77 -17.60 -3.61
C LYS A 123 -30.08 -16.25 -2.95
N PHE A 124 -31.34 -16.03 -2.59
CA PHE A 124 -31.74 -14.79 -1.92
C PHE A 124 -31.09 -14.66 -0.53
N ARG A 125 -31.03 -15.75 0.24
CA ARG A 125 -30.35 -15.76 1.55
C ARG A 125 -28.89 -15.44 1.43
N PHE A 126 -28.19 -16.09 0.49
CA PHE A 126 -26.78 -15.82 0.22
C PHE A 126 -26.53 -14.36 -0.12
N LYS A 127 -27.25 -13.83 -1.11
CA LYS A 127 -27.13 -12.42 -1.51
C LYS A 127 -27.45 -11.46 -0.37
N SER A 128 -28.55 -11.69 0.33
CA SER A 128 -28.98 -10.83 1.44
C SER A 128 -27.99 -10.83 2.61
N ALA A 129 -27.36 -12.00 2.90
CA ALA A 129 -26.34 -12.08 3.95
C ALA A 129 -25.12 -11.23 3.60
N PHE A 130 -24.56 -11.38 2.40
CA PHE A 130 -23.42 -10.59 1.97
C PHE A 130 -23.75 -9.09 1.90
N GLN A 131 -24.93 -8.71 1.41
CA GLN A 131 -25.36 -7.30 1.39
C GLN A 131 -25.55 -6.72 2.79
N ARG A 132 -26.10 -7.50 3.71
CA ARG A 132 -26.23 -7.09 5.13
C ARG A 132 -24.85 -6.87 5.75
N ILE A 133 -23.96 -7.86 5.66
CA ILE A 133 -22.60 -7.77 6.20
C ILE A 133 -21.86 -6.57 5.59
N HIS A 134 -21.96 -6.38 4.27
CA HIS A 134 -21.35 -5.23 3.60
C HIS A 134 -21.85 -3.90 4.17
N LYS A 135 -23.16 -3.76 4.34
CA LYS A 135 -23.75 -2.53 4.88
C LYS A 135 -23.32 -2.27 6.32
N GLU A 136 -23.41 -3.28 7.18
CA GLU A 136 -23.03 -3.18 8.61
C GLU A 136 -21.54 -2.83 8.75
N PHE A 137 -20.70 -3.52 7.98
CA PHE A 137 -19.26 -3.29 7.97
C PHE A 137 -18.90 -1.88 7.49
N SER A 138 -19.46 -1.43 6.37
CA SER A 138 -19.21 -0.09 5.85
C SER A 138 -19.68 1.02 6.81
N GLN A 139 -20.80 0.82 7.49
CA GLN A 139 -21.28 1.78 8.48
C GLN A 139 -20.35 1.87 9.69
N LEU A 140 -19.89 0.73 10.20
CA LEU A 140 -18.94 0.67 11.32
C LEU A 140 -17.61 1.34 10.95
N GLU A 141 -17.04 1.01 9.78
CA GLU A 141 -15.81 1.65 9.33
C GLU A 141 -15.95 3.18 9.23
N GLN A 142 -17.04 3.65 8.63
CA GLN A 142 -17.28 5.10 8.50
C GLN A 142 -17.43 5.78 9.87
N GLU A 143 -18.06 5.14 10.83
CA GLU A 143 -18.19 5.66 12.20
C GLU A 143 -16.83 5.73 12.89
N MET A 144 -16.03 4.68 12.78
CA MET A 144 -14.65 4.67 13.28
C MET A 144 -13.82 5.79 12.63
N MET A 145 -13.88 5.93 11.31
CA MET A 145 -13.17 6.98 10.58
C MET A 145 -13.59 8.39 11.00
N ARG A 146 -14.90 8.62 11.21
CA ARG A 146 -15.40 9.93 11.69
C ARG A 146 -14.87 10.25 13.09
N THR A 147 -14.91 9.26 13.96
CA THR A 147 -14.41 9.40 15.34
C THR A 147 -12.92 9.70 15.35
N ASP A 148 -12.14 8.90 14.61
CA ASP A 148 -10.69 9.07 14.56
C ASP A 148 -10.30 10.41 13.88
N ALA A 149 -10.97 10.80 12.78
CA ALA A 149 -10.69 12.04 12.08
C ALA A 149 -11.08 13.31 12.87
N ALA A 150 -12.06 13.18 13.78
CA ALA A 150 -12.48 14.27 14.66
C ALA A 150 -11.54 14.44 15.87
N TYR A 151 -10.63 13.49 16.11
CA TYR A 151 -9.71 13.56 17.24
C TYR A 151 -8.75 14.75 17.09
N ASP A 152 -8.68 15.57 18.13
CA ASP A 152 -7.85 16.77 18.18
C ASP A 152 -6.80 16.64 19.29
N LEU A 153 -5.65 16.12 18.92
CA LEU A 153 -4.53 15.91 19.84
C LEU A 153 -3.99 17.21 20.43
N ALA A 154 -4.03 18.32 19.66
CA ALA A 154 -3.56 19.61 20.15
C ALA A 154 -4.43 20.13 21.30
N MET A 155 -5.75 19.90 21.22
CA MET A 155 -6.69 20.20 22.30
C MET A 155 -6.46 19.30 23.52
N GLU A 156 -6.26 18.01 23.32
CA GLU A 156 -5.97 17.06 24.42
C GLU A 156 -4.70 17.43 25.17
N LEU A 157 -3.64 17.82 24.44
CA LEU A 157 -2.35 18.20 25.02
C LEU A 157 -2.34 19.65 25.57
N GLU A 158 -3.43 20.41 25.42
CA GLU A 158 -3.43 21.87 25.67
C GLU A 158 -2.21 22.56 25.00
N TRP A 159 -1.88 22.08 23.79
CA TRP A 159 -0.66 22.48 23.10
C TRP A 159 -0.69 23.93 22.65
N ASN A 160 0.41 24.62 22.86
CA ASN A 160 0.59 26.00 22.44
C ASN A 160 1.97 26.17 21.81
N PRO A 161 2.07 26.47 20.52
CA PRO A 161 3.35 26.62 19.82
C PRO A 161 4.24 27.70 20.41
N SER A 162 3.68 28.73 21.08
CA SER A 162 4.44 29.79 21.73
C SER A 162 5.18 29.32 23.00
N LYS A 163 4.79 28.16 23.54
CA LYS A 163 5.46 27.58 24.73
C LYS A 163 6.56 26.59 24.35
N SER A 164 6.63 26.17 23.06
CA SER A 164 7.69 25.30 22.60
C SER A 164 8.99 26.04 22.43
N SER A 165 10.09 25.43 22.88
CA SER A 165 11.43 26.02 22.76
C SER A 165 11.99 25.85 21.35
N ALA A 166 12.87 26.74 20.91
CA ALA A 166 13.77 26.46 19.80
C ALA A 166 14.83 25.44 20.28
N GLY A 167 15.08 24.41 19.50
CA GLY A 167 16.06 23.36 19.85
C GLY A 167 16.07 22.26 18.84
N GLY A 168 16.84 21.22 19.12
CA GLY A 168 17.01 20.09 18.21
C GLY A 168 17.87 20.44 17.00
N LYS A 169 18.47 19.43 16.43
CA LYS A 169 19.30 19.56 15.21
C LYS A 169 19.09 18.38 14.28
N ASP A 170 18.43 17.32 14.76
CA ASP A 170 18.32 16.07 14.04
C ASP A 170 17.02 16.01 13.24
N ILE A 171 17.07 15.22 12.20
CA ILE A 171 15.89 14.84 11.43
C ILE A 171 15.41 13.47 11.91
N PHE A 172 14.12 13.31 12.16
CA PHE A 172 13.50 12.02 12.44
C PHE A 172 12.77 11.52 11.21
N LEU A 173 13.07 10.29 10.79
CA LEU A 173 12.44 9.64 9.64
C LEU A 173 11.76 8.34 10.07
N THR A 174 10.48 8.19 9.72
CA THR A 174 9.75 6.92 9.83
C THR A 174 9.60 6.25 8.46
N GLY A 175 9.50 4.92 8.44
CA GLY A 175 9.28 4.17 7.21
C GLY A 175 10.50 4.08 6.28
N ALA A 176 11.72 4.24 6.80
CA ALA A 176 12.94 4.17 6.01
C ALA A 176 13.25 2.77 5.45
N THR A 177 12.66 1.71 6.02
CA THR A 177 12.83 0.32 5.55
C THR A 177 11.76 -0.12 4.54
N GLY A 178 10.83 0.78 4.16
CA GLY A 178 9.85 0.55 3.09
C GLY A 178 10.41 0.93 1.71
N PHE A 179 9.58 0.85 0.66
CA PHE A 179 10.00 1.14 -0.71
C PHE A 179 10.51 2.58 -0.92
N PHE A 180 9.74 3.58 -0.48
CA PHE A 180 10.08 4.99 -0.73
C PHE A 180 11.11 5.54 0.28
N GLY A 181 11.20 4.91 1.46
CA GLY A 181 12.07 5.35 2.54
C GLY A 181 13.55 5.45 2.23
N PRO A 182 14.19 4.46 1.56
CA PRO A 182 15.60 4.54 1.17
C PRO A 182 15.92 5.75 0.28
N PHE A 183 15.01 6.13 -0.63
CA PHE A 183 15.18 7.30 -1.49
C PHE A 183 15.06 8.61 -0.71
N LEU A 184 14.13 8.68 0.28
CA LEU A 184 14.07 9.81 1.20
C LEU A 184 15.35 9.92 2.04
N LEU A 185 15.80 8.80 2.60
CA LEU A 185 17.05 8.74 3.37
C LEU A 185 18.25 9.22 2.54
N LYS A 186 18.37 8.73 1.30
CA LYS A 186 19.39 9.21 0.35
C LYS A 186 19.32 10.72 0.18
N SER A 187 18.13 11.24 -0.15
CA SER A 187 17.94 12.66 -0.41
C SER A 187 18.25 13.53 0.81
N LEU A 188 17.93 13.05 2.01
CA LEU A 188 18.27 13.73 3.27
C LEU A 188 19.77 13.72 3.54
N LEU A 189 20.47 12.64 3.25
CA LEU A 189 21.92 12.56 3.37
C LEU A 189 22.64 13.51 2.39
N GLU A 190 22.13 13.65 1.17
CA GLU A 190 22.71 14.49 0.11
C GLU A 190 22.40 15.98 0.27
N GLN A 191 21.20 16.33 0.78
CA GLN A 191 20.69 17.70 0.78
C GLN A 191 20.70 18.38 2.16
N SER A 192 21.07 17.70 3.22
CA SER A 192 21.21 18.27 4.57
C SER A 192 22.53 17.86 5.20
N ASN A 193 22.93 18.57 6.28
CA ASN A 193 24.09 18.22 7.12
C ASN A 193 23.66 17.73 8.52
N GLN A 194 22.36 17.51 8.74
CA GLN A 194 21.81 17.11 10.04
C GLN A 194 21.99 15.60 10.25
N ASP A 195 22.13 15.19 11.50
CA ASP A 195 22.05 13.76 11.86
C ASP A 195 20.62 13.25 11.69
N LEU A 196 20.52 11.95 11.40
CA LEU A 196 19.25 11.30 11.05
C LEU A 196 18.92 10.23 12.08
N GLN A 197 17.82 10.38 12.78
CA GLN A 197 17.26 9.40 13.70
C GLN A 197 16.15 8.62 13.00
N ILE A 198 16.36 7.33 12.80
CA ILE A 198 15.51 6.49 11.96
C ILE A 198 14.73 5.51 12.83
N LEU A 199 13.40 5.60 12.82
CA LEU A 199 12.53 4.65 13.52
C LEU A 199 12.53 3.32 12.79
N VAL A 200 13.00 2.27 13.46
CA VAL A 200 13.04 0.91 12.91
C VAL A 200 12.49 -0.08 13.93
N ARG A 201 11.55 -0.91 13.49
CA ARG A 201 10.99 -1.98 14.30
C ARG A 201 11.90 -3.20 14.26
N ALA A 202 12.51 -3.53 15.40
CA ALA A 202 13.31 -4.75 15.61
C ALA A 202 13.41 -5.06 17.10
N ASP A 203 13.91 -6.25 17.43
CA ASP A 203 14.12 -6.69 18.81
C ASP A 203 15.46 -6.21 19.38
N ALA A 204 16.41 -5.80 18.52
CA ALA A 204 17.73 -5.30 18.90
C ALA A 204 18.23 -4.24 17.91
N GLU A 205 19.16 -3.38 18.37
CA GLU A 205 19.72 -2.29 17.58
C GLU A 205 20.50 -2.79 16.36
N ASP A 206 21.32 -3.84 16.54
CA ASP A 206 22.08 -4.44 15.43
C ASP A 206 21.16 -4.98 14.34
N THR A 207 20.07 -5.66 14.72
CA THR A 207 19.06 -6.16 13.78
C THR A 207 18.34 -5.02 13.07
N ALA A 208 18.06 -3.93 13.78
CA ALA A 208 17.43 -2.74 13.19
C ALA A 208 18.37 -2.08 12.18
N MET A 209 19.64 -1.93 12.53
CA MET A 209 20.66 -1.35 11.65
C MET A 209 20.88 -2.23 10.41
N GLU A 210 20.92 -3.54 10.57
CA GLU A 210 21.04 -4.49 9.44
C GLU A 210 19.85 -4.35 8.49
N ARG A 211 18.61 -4.36 9.01
CA ARG A 211 17.39 -4.14 8.19
C ARG A 211 17.44 -2.82 7.45
N LEU A 212 17.90 -1.75 8.10
CA LEU A 212 18.00 -0.43 7.46
C LEU A 212 19.05 -0.44 6.35
N ARG A 213 20.21 -1.08 6.57
CA ARG A 213 21.26 -1.25 5.55
C ARG A 213 20.76 -2.06 4.36
N GLN A 214 20.06 -3.18 4.60
CA GLN A 214 19.48 -4.01 3.55
C GLN A 214 18.48 -3.21 2.69
N ALA A 215 17.61 -2.42 3.34
CA ALA A 215 16.69 -1.55 2.61
C ALA A 215 17.43 -0.47 1.80
N PHE A 216 18.47 0.14 2.37
CA PHE A 216 19.26 1.17 1.70
C PHE A 216 20.07 0.62 0.53
N GLU A 217 20.54 -0.63 0.60
CA GLU A 217 21.24 -1.32 -0.50
C GLU A 217 20.37 -1.47 -1.75
N THR A 218 19.04 -1.53 -1.61
CA THR A 218 18.12 -1.66 -2.77
C THR A 218 18.22 -0.50 -3.77
N ILE A 219 18.75 0.64 -3.35
CA ILE A 219 18.95 1.83 -4.18
C ILE A 219 20.40 1.99 -4.65
N ARG A 220 21.25 0.99 -4.46
CA ARG A 220 22.65 0.92 -4.92
C ARG A 220 23.44 2.19 -4.57
N PRO A 221 23.58 2.54 -3.28
CA PRO A 221 24.24 3.76 -2.87
C PRO A 221 25.74 3.75 -3.21
N SER A 222 26.30 4.93 -3.52
CA SER A 222 27.74 5.09 -3.73
C SER A 222 28.54 4.93 -2.44
N SER A 223 29.86 4.75 -2.55
CA SER A 223 30.75 4.69 -1.38
C SER A 223 30.67 5.96 -0.53
N GLU A 224 30.56 7.13 -1.17
CA GLU A 224 30.41 8.43 -0.49
C GLU A 224 29.10 8.47 0.31
N LEU A 225 28.04 7.96 -0.26
CA LEU A 225 26.74 7.91 0.39
C LEU A 225 26.72 6.94 1.57
N TRP A 226 27.41 5.80 1.47
CA TRP A 226 27.64 4.90 2.60
C TRP A 226 28.45 5.56 3.70
N ASN A 227 29.46 6.35 3.38
CA ASN A 227 30.22 7.10 4.38
C ASN A 227 29.34 8.11 5.12
N LEU A 228 28.47 8.84 4.41
CA LEU A 228 27.50 9.74 5.04
C LEU A 228 26.50 8.97 5.92
N PHE A 229 26.02 7.82 5.47
CA PHE A 229 25.15 6.95 6.24
C PHE A 229 25.80 6.54 7.56
N ASP A 230 27.03 6.01 7.54
CA ASP A 230 27.73 5.54 8.73
C ASP A 230 28.03 6.66 9.74
N GLN A 231 28.27 7.85 9.25
CA GLN A 231 28.57 9.02 10.10
C GLN A 231 27.30 9.61 10.75
N ARG A 232 26.18 9.66 10.03
CA ARG A 232 25.04 10.49 10.40
C ARG A 232 23.76 9.73 10.73
N VAL A 233 23.65 8.45 10.40
CA VAL A 233 22.44 7.66 10.66
C VAL A 233 22.51 7.00 12.03
N ARG A 234 21.45 7.14 12.81
CA ARG A 234 21.24 6.48 14.11
C ARG A 234 19.90 5.80 14.10
N VAL A 235 19.81 4.61 14.62
CA VAL A 235 18.57 3.85 14.75
C VAL A 235 17.87 4.21 16.06
N VAL A 236 16.56 4.40 15.97
CA VAL A 236 15.64 4.47 17.11
C VAL A 236 14.81 3.19 17.08
N LEU A 237 15.03 2.30 18.05
CA LEU A 237 14.25 1.08 18.20
C LEU A 237 12.84 1.42 18.63
N GLY A 238 11.85 1.20 17.76
CA GLY A 238 10.48 1.50 18.11
C GLY A 238 9.47 1.01 17.05
N ASP A 239 8.21 1.13 17.37
CA ASP A 239 7.10 0.65 16.55
C ASP A 239 5.99 1.70 16.50
N LEU A 240 5.61 2.12 15.30
CA LEU A 240 4.53 3.10 15.07
C LEU A 240 3.19 2.68 15.70
N SER A 241 2.95 1.38 15.86
CA SER A 241 1.70 0.88 16.46
C SER A 241 1.67 0.99 17.99
N LYS A 242 2.73 1.50 18.61
CA LYS A 242 2.85 1.59 20.08
C LYS A 242 2.87 3.02 20.54
N SER A 243 2.23 3.29 21.69
CA SER A 243 2.33 4.58 22.36
C SER A 243 3.79 4.96 22.61
N ALA A 244 4.14 6.23 22.38
CA ALA A 244 5.51 6.74 22.39
C ALA A 244 6.49 5.85 21.58
N PHE A 245 6.02 5.23 20.48
CA PHE A 245 6.76 4.25 19.69
C PHE A 245 7.29 3.05 20.50
N GLY A 246 6.78 2.80 21.69
CA GLY A 246 7.31 1.80 22.64
C GLY A 246 8.62 2.21 23.31
N LEU A 247 9.02 3.45 23.21
CA LEU A 247 10.24 3.98 23.85
C LEU A 247 10.07 4.13 25.35
N SER A 248 11.19 4.00 26.10
CA SER A 248 11.20 4.40 27.49
C SER A 248 11.00 5.93 27.63
N PRO A 249 10.49 6.42 28.79
CA PRO A 249 10.33 7.86 29.00
C PRO A 249 11.62 8.68 28.84
N ALA A 250 12.77 8.08 29.10
CA ALA A 250 14.07 8.71 28.90
C ALA A 250 14.43 8.82 27.41
N ALA A 251 14.23 7.73 26.65
CA ALA A 251 14.50 7.71 25.21
C ALA A 251 13.54 8.67 24.46
N TRP A 252 12.25 8.69 24.84
CA TRP A 252 11.29 9.64 24.27
C TRP A 252 11.70 11.09 24.51
N ARG A 253 12.06 11.46 25.75
CA ARG A 253 12.53 12.83 26.06
C ARG A 253 13.77 13.21 25.26
N LYS A 254 14.72 12.28 25.12
CA LYS A 254 15.91 12.51 24.31
C LYS A 254 15.53 12.79 22.85
N LEU A 255 14.68 11.94 22.25
CA LEU A 255 14.18 12.11 20.89
C LEU A 255 13.45 13.46 20.73
N ASP A 256 12.59 13.83 21.69
CA ASP A 256 11.85 15.09 21.68
C ASP A 256 12.77 16.31 21.74
N GLU A 257 13.89 16.24 22.48
CA GLU A 257 14.84 17.35 22.63
C GLU A 257 15.84 17.46 21.46
N GLU A 258 16.20 16.35 20.82
CA GLU A 258 17.20 16.32 19.74
C GLU A 258 16.62 16.60 18.35
N VAL A 259 15.37 16.24 18.10
CA VAL A 259 14.73 16.37 16.79
C VAL A 259 14.10 17.74 16.59
N ASN A 260 14.30 18.33 15.41
CA ASN A 260 13.64 19.57 14.98
C ASN A 260 12.84 19.43 13.68
N CYS A 261 13.01 18.33 12.94
CA CYS A 261 12.30 18.08 11.69
C CYS A 261 11.90 16.61 11.58
N ILE A 262 10.69 16.35 11.15
CA ILE A 262 10.14 14.98 11.02
C ILE A 262 9.72 14.74 9.57
N TYR A 263 10.15 13.60 9.02
CA TYR A 263 9.61 13.05 7.79
C TYR A 263 8.82 11.79 8.13
N HIS A 264 7.49 11.91 8.08
CA HIS A 264 6.60 10.79 8.38
C HIS A 264 6.17 10.08 7.10
N ASN A 265 6.93 9.04 6.76
CA ASN A 265 6.70 8.16 5.61
C ASN A 265 6.21 6.75 6.00
N GLY A 266 6.24 6.42 7.29
CA GLY A 266 5.86 5.11 7.80
C GLY A 266 4.35 4.88 7.68
N ALA A 267 3.97 3.87 6.88
CA ALA A 267 2.60 3.43 6.72
C ALA A 267 2.55 1.97 6.23
N ILE A 268 1.46 1.27 6.49
CA ILE A 268 1.10 0.05 5.77
C ILE A 268 0.42 0.46 4.46
N VAL A 269 0.91 -0.08 3.33
CA VAL A 269 0.29 0.04 2.02
C VAL A 269 -0.22 -1.33 1.61
N ASN A 270 -1.53 -1.53 1.67
CA ASN A 270 -2.14 -2.81 1.31
C ASN A 270 -3.56 -2.55 0.76
N TYR A 271 -3.89 -3.14 -0.40
CA TYR A 271 -5.18 -2.94 -1.07
C TYR A 271 -6.26 -3.93 -0.60
N LEU A 272 -5.90 -4.91 0.22
CA LEU A 272 -6.79 -5.99 0.66
C LEU A 272 -7.19 -5.87 2.14
N LEU A 273 -6.40 -5.17 2.96
CA LEU A 273 -6.70 -4.95 4.37
C LEU A 273 -7.78 -3.87 4.54
N ASP A 274 -8.59 -4.05 5.56
CA ASP A 274 -9.61 -3.08 5.98
C ASP A 274 -9.01 -1.92 6.80
N TYR A 275 -9.84 -0.92 7.10
CA TYR A 275 -9.45 0.23 7.90
C TYR A 275 -8.94 -0.14 9.29
N GLU A 276 -9.66 -1.02 9.99
CA GLU A 276 -9.33 -1.46 11.35
C GLU A 276 -7.95 -2.10 11.43
N SER A 277 -7.61 -2.96 10.45
CA SER A 277 -6.31 -3.61 10.36
C SER A 277 -5.14 -2.65 10.14
N MET A 278 -5.40 -1.51 9.52
CA MET A 278 -4.37 -0.49 9.24
C MET A 278 -4.31 0.61 10.30
N ARG A 279 -5.36 0.76 11.10
CA ARG A 279 -5.58 1.86 12.04
C ARG A 279 -4.40 2.05 12.99
N ALA A 280 -3.94 0.96 13.61
CA ALA A 280 -2.87 1.02 14.62
C ALA A 280 -1.55 1.64 14.10
N ILE A 281 -1.21 1.45 12.82
CA ILE A 281 0.03 1.99 12.25
C ILE A 281 -0.23 3.30 11.52
N ASN A 282 -1.26 3.36 10.66
CA ASN A 282 -1.46 4.53 9.80
C ASN A 282 -2.13 5.69 10.53
N VAL A 283 -3.01 5.43 11.50
CA VAL A 283 -3.77 6.43 12.23
C VAL A 283 -3.16 6.70 13.60
N ASP A 284 -3.11 5.68 14.47
CA ASP A 284 -2.57 5.83 15.83
C ASP A 284 -1.07 6.15 15.77
N GLY A 285 -0.33 5.54 14.82
CA GLY A 285 1.07 5.88 14.56
C GLY A 285 1.27 7.33 14.10
N THR A 286 0.34 7.89 13.30
CA THR A 286 0.37 9.32 12.95
C THR A 286 0.10 10.19 14.19
N ASN A 287 -0.79 9.80 15.09
CA ASN A 287 -1.01 10.50 16.35
C ASN A 287 0.27 10.53 17.22
N GLU A 288 1.01 9.42 17.29
CA GLU A 288 2.28 9.41 18.05
C GLU A 288 3.35 10.30 17.38
N VAL A 289 3.38 10.38 16.06
CA VAL A 289 4.25 11.33 15.34
C VAL A 289 3.82 12.77 15.61
N LEU A 290 2.53 13.06 15.63
CA LEU A 290 2.00 14.38 15.99
C LEU A 290 2.33 14.74 17.46
N ARG A 291 2.23 13.77 18.39
CA ARG A 291 2.64 13.95 19.79
C ARG A 291 4.11 14.33 19.91
N LEU A 292 4.99 13.71 19.11
CA LEU A 292 6.41 14.10 19.03
C LEU A 292 6.57 15.50 18.41
N ALA A 293 5.84 15.78 17.32
CA ALA A 293 5.92 17.08 16.63
C ALA A 293 5.46 18.25 17.50
N MET A 294 4.46 18.02 18.33
CA MET A 294 3.89 18.97 19.30
C MET A 294 4.54 18.86 20.70
N GLY A 295 5.71 18.26 20.79
CA GLY A 295 6.45 18.11 22.04
C GLY A 295 7.05 19.41 22.56
N LYS A 296 8.05 19.26 23.43
CA LYS A 296 8.73 20.38 24.11
C LYS A 296 9.49 21.29 23.14
N VAL A 297 10.11 20.71 22.12
CA VAL A 297 10.78 21.43 21.03
C VAL A 297 9.82 21.53 19.84
N GLN A 298 9.70 22.73 19.26
CA GLN A 298 8.91 22.93 18.06
C GLN A 298 9.58 22.24 16.87
N LYS A 299 8.85 21.38 16.19
CA LYS A 299 9.33 20.61 15.03
C LYS A 299 8.54 20.96 13.77
N GLU A 300 9.21 20.84 12.63
CA GLU A 300 8.53 20.83 11.35
C GLU A 300 8.13 19.39 11.00
N LEU A 301 6.89 19.19 10.55
CA LEU A 301 6.39 17.88 10.10
C LEU A 301 6.22 17.86 8.58
N ASN A 302 6.87 16.91 7.92
CA ASN A 302 6.69 16.62 6.51
C ASN A 302 5.95 15.28 6.40
N HIS A 303 4.62 15.32 6.21
CA HIS A 303 3.77 14.14 6.16
C HIS A 303 3.66 13.61 4.73
N ILE A 304 4.07 12.36 4.52
CA ILE A 304 3.89 11.67 3.24
C ILE A 304 2.52 10.99 3.23
N SER A 305 1.56 11.64 2.55
CA SER A 305 0.21 11.15 2.30
C SER A 305 0.14 10.40 0.97
N THR A 306 -0.96 10.51 0.23
CA THR A 306 -1.17 9.89 -1.09
C THR A 306 -2.31 10.59 -1.83
N THR A 307 -2.33 10.52 -3.15
CA THR A 307 -3.51 10.96 -3.93
C THR A 307 -4.71 10.01 -3.78
N PHE A 308 -4.52 8.79 -3.26
CA PHE A 308 -5.61 7.85 -2.99
C PHE A 308 -6.61 8.34 -1.93
N ILE A 309 -6.27 9.37 -1.14
CA ILE A 309 -7.21 10.01 -0.20
C ILE A 309 -8.43 10.62 -0.91
N PHE A 310 -8.37 10.84 -2.21
CA PHE A 310 -9.48 11.35 -2.99
C PHE A 310 -10.47 10.26 -3.44
N GLY A 311 -10.11 8.98 -3.26
CA GLY A 311 -10.96 7.86 -3.65
C GLY A 311 -11.52 8.02 -5.07
N TRP A 312 -12.78 7.66 -5.23
CA TRP A 312 -13.52 7.76 -6.50
C TRP A 312 -14.23 9.13 -6.65
N SER A 313 -13.53 10.23 -6.36
CA SER A 313 -14.05 11.58 -6.51
C SER A 313 -14.59 11.82 -7.92
N VAL A 314 -15.69 12.55 -8.03
CA VAL A 314 -16.32 12.92 -9.32
C VAL A 314 -15.70 14.16 -9.97
N LYS A 315 -14.76 14.83 -9.29
CA LYS A 315 -14.07 16.00 -9.86
C LYS A 315 -13.09 15.57 -10.94
N ASP A 316 -13.09 16.23 -12.08
CA ASP A 316 -12.11 16.00 -13.16
C ASP A 316 -10.72 16.46 -12.77
N THR A 317 -10.60 17.59 -12.09
CA THR A 317 -9.34 18.10 -11.56
C THR A 317 -9.39 18.24 -10.06
N LEU A 318 -8.42 17.66 -9.40
CA LEU A 318 -8.20 17.73 -7.96
C LEU A 318 -7.02 18.64 -7.68
N TYR A 319 -7.25 19.69 -6.90
CA TYR A 319 -6.23 20.69 -6.56
C TYR A 319 -5.56 20.36 -5.24
N GLU A 320 -4.33 20.86 -5.06
CA GLU A 320 -3.57 20.70 -3.81
C GLU A 320 -4.28 21.34 -2.61
N THR A 321 -5.14 22.34 -2.86
CA THR A 321 -6.00 22.97 -1.85
C THR A 321 -7.27 22.19 -1.53
N ASP A 322 -7.62 21.18 -2.33
CA ASP A 322 -8.78 20.36 -2.05
C ASP A 322 -8.54 19.50 -0.80
N GLN A 323 -9.50 19.57 0.10
CA GLN A 323 -9.53 18.72 1.29
C GLN A 323 -10.38 17.49 0.98
N ASN A 324 -9.77 16.44 0.53
CA ASN A 324 -10.27 15.08 0.44
C ASN A 324 -11.65 14.86 -0.23
N ALA A 325 -11.85 13.65 -0.71
CA ALA A 325 -13.15 13.13 -1.11
C ALA A 325 -14.11 13.00 0.08
N GLU A 326 -15.37 12.90 -0.24
CA GLU A 326 -16.36 12.38 0.68
C GLU A 326 -15.95 10.98 1.14
N MET A 327 -16.05 10.73 2.43
CA MET A 327 -15.61 9.50 3.09
C MET A 327 -16.24 8.24 2.45
N GLU A 328 -17.47 8.36 2.00
CA GLU A 328 -18.24 7.31 1.34
C GLU A 328 -17.64 6.85 0.00
N ARG A 329 -16.70 7.63 -0.56
CA ARG A 329 -15.98 7.30 -1.81
C ARG A 329 -14.64 6.61 -1.59
N LEU A 330 -14.30 6.33 -0.32
CA LEU A 330 -13.12 5.59 0.07
C LEU A 330 -13.52 4.14 0.35
N ASP A 331 -13.15 3.24 -0.53
CA ASP A 331 -13.63 1.86 -0.51
C ASP A 331 -12.58 0.80 -0.13
N PHE A 332 -11.37 1.22 0.24
CA PHE A 332 -10.33 0.30 0.73
C PHE A 332 -9.50 0.91 1.87
N GLY A 333 -9.08 0.06 2.81
CA GLY A 333 -8.52 0.48 4.09
C GLY A 333 -7.30 1.39 3.99
N TYR A 334 -6.46 1.23 2.94
CA TYR A 334 -5.32 2.12 2.75
C TYR A 334 -5.76 3.57 2.50
N SER A 335 -6.67 3.80 1.55
CA SER A 335 -7.17 5.15 1.27
C SER A 335 -7.88 5.76 2.48
N GLN A 336 -8.69 4.95 3.17
CA GLN A 336 -9.41 5.32 4.39
C GLN A 336 -8.45 5.75 5.51
N SER A 337 -7.46 4.92 5.82
CA SER A 337 -6.50 5.19 6.90
C SER A 337 -5.59 6.39 6.60
N LYS A 338 -5.19 6.58 5.34
CA LYS A 338 -4.42 7.75 4.91
C LYS A 338 -5.24 9.03 4.92
N TRP A 339 -6.53 8.94 4.58
CA TRP A 339 -7.46 10.06 4.68
C TRP A 339 -7.58 10.53 6.14
N VAL A 340 -7.81 9.61 7.09
CA VAL A 340 -7.89 9.95 8.51
C VAL A 340 -6.56 10.53 9.02
N SER A 341 -5.42 9.91 8.69
CA SER A 341 -4.10 10.41 9.06
C SER A 341 -3.88 11.87 8.62
N GLU A 342 -4.29 12.19 7.41
CA GLU A 342 -4.17 13.54 6.86
C GLU A 342 -5.09 14.53 7.59
N GLN A 343 -6.32 14.13 7.97
CA GLN A 343 -7.21 14.97 8.79
C GLN A 343 -6.58 15.31 10.15
N LEU A 344 -5.94 14.33 10.80
CA LEU A 344 -5.22 14.57 12.06
C LEU A 344 -4.10 15.59 11.91
N VAL A 345 -3.33 15.51 10.81
CA VAL A 345 -2.31 16.51 10.50
C VAL A 345 -2.93 17.90 10.28
N PHE A 346 -4.01 17.99 9.51
CA PHE A 346 -4.69 19.27 9.30
C PHE A 346 -5.30 19.84 10.59
N ASN A 347 -5.82 18.98 11.49
CA ASN A 347 -6.28 19.44 12.80
C ASN A 347 -5.13 20.07 13.59
N ALA A 348 -3.97 19.42 13.66
CA ALA A 348 -2.79 19.97 14.32
C ALA A 348 -2.29 21.28 13.66
N MET A 349 -2.36 21.39 12.33
CA MET A 349 -2.00 22.62 11.60
C MET A 349 -2.91 23.81 11.95
N LYS A 350 -4.21 23.57 12.19
CA LYS A 350 -5.14 24.62 12.67
C LYS A 350 -4.71 25.24 13.99
N HIS A 351 -4.02 24.48 14.83
CA HIS A 351 -3.45 24.93 16.10
C HIS A 351 -2.04 25.48 15.97
N GLY A 352 -1.49 25.59 14.76
CA GLY A 352 -0.21 26.22 14.49
C GLY A 352 0.98 25.28 14.35
N LEU A 353 0.74 23.96 14.19
CA LEU A 353 1.81 23.03 13.82
C LEU A 353 2.38 23.41 12.44
N LYS A 354 3.68 23.56 12.36
CA LYS A 354 4.40 23.78 11.10
C LYS A 354 4.48 22.46 10.34
N ALA A 355 3.60 22.25 9.38
CA ALA A 355 3.61 21.02 8.61
C ALA A 355 3.47 21.27 7.10
N ARG A 356 3.92 20.28 6.32
CA ARG A 356 3.69 20.13 4.89
C ARG A 356 3.06 18.77 4.65
N VAL A 357 2.15 18.69 3.69
CA VAL A 357 1.52 17.45 3.28
C VAL A 357 1.92 17.15 1.84
N PHE A 358 2.54 16.00 1.61
CA PHE A 358 2.90 15.53 0.28
C PHE A 358 1.98 14.37 -0.11
N ARG A 359 1.34 14.47 -1.26
CA ARG A 359 0.41 13.46 -1.81
C ARG A 359 1.01 12.88 -3.08
N PRO A 360 1.91 11.89 -2.98
CA PRO A 360 2.38 11.17 -4.16
C PRO A 360 1.22 10.45 -4.86
N ALA A 361 1.30 10.41 -6.20
CA ALA A 361 0.50 9.49 -7.01
C ALA A 361 1.17 8.11 -7.02
N LEU A 362 1.15 7.39 -8.15
CA LEU A 362 1.85 6.11 -8.27
C LEU A 362 3.36 6.33 -8.25
N ILE A 363 4.02 5.85 -7.20
CA ILE A 363 5.48 5.91 -7.12
C ILE A 363 6.04 4.69 -7.84
N SER A 364 6.78 4.92 -8.92
CA SER A 364 7.50 3.87 -9.67
C SER A 364 8.90 3.61 -9.11
N PRO A 365 9.55 2.49 -9.47
CA PRO A 365 10.99 2.35 -9.29
C PRO A 365 11.75 3.56 -9.83
N SER A 366 13.02 3.72 -9.43
CA SER A 366 13.84 4.81 -9.96
C SER A 366 13.96 4.71 -11.48
N ILE A 367 14.35 5.81 -12.13
CA ILE A 367 14.64 5.81 -13.59
C ILE A 367 15.78 4.83 -13.97
N HIS A 368 16.53 4.36 -12.99
CA HIS A 368 17.61 3.36 -13.16
C HIS A 368 17.16 1.94 -12.79
N GLY A 369 15.88 1.74 -12.47
CA GLY A 369 15.33 0.43 -12.06
C GLY A 369 15.77 -0.01 -10.66
N GLU A 370 15.98 0.93 -9.76
CA GLU A 370 16.35 0.70 -8.37
C GLU A 370 15.13 0.75 -7.45
N GLY A 371 15.30 0.23 -6.24
CA GLY A 371 14.27 0.11 -5.23
C GLY A 371 13.65 -1.29 -5.22
N TYR A 372 12.70 -1.49 -4.33
CA TYR A 372 11.99 -2.77 -4.20
C TYR A 372 10.49 -2.51 -4.04
N ASN A 373 9.76 -2.58 -5.15
CA ASN A 373 8.32 -2.30 -5.18
C ASN A 373 7.55 -3.33 -6.01
N PHE A 374 6.55 -3.94 -5.38
CA PHE A 374 5.61 -4.87 -6.02
C PHE A 374 4.16 -4.38 -5.83
N ASP A 375 3.92 -3.09 -6.02
CA ASP A 375 2.57 -2.55 -5.97
C ASP A 375 1.70 -3.03 -7.15
N ILE A 376 0.44 -2.61 -7.16
CA ILE A 376 -0.53 -3.02 -8.18
C ILE A 376 -0.07 -2.65 -9.59
N SER A 377 0.63 -1.52 -9.76
CA SER A 377 1.06 -1.04 -11.08
C SER A 377 2.14 -1.94 -11.68
N ILE A 378 3.13 -2.33 -10.89
CA ILE A 378 4.19 -3.25 -11.32
C ILE A 378 3.62 -4.63 -11.65
N ARG A 379 2.71 -5.13 -10.79
CA ARG A 379 2.03 -6.42 -11.00
C ARG A 379 1.21 -6.43 -12.29
N LEU A 380 0.49 -5.34 -12.55
CA LEU A 380 -0.31 -5.19 -13.77
C LEU A 380 0.58 -5.13 -15.02
N LEU A 381 1.63 -4.31 -15.00
CA LEU A 381 2.55 -4.19 -16.14
C LEU A 381 3.32 -5.50 -16.40
N ALA A 382 3.72 -6.22 -15.36
CA ALA A 382 4.34 -7.54 -15.47
C ALA A 382 3.37 -8.55 -16.11
N PHE A 383 2.11 -8.56 -15.68
CA PHE A 383 1.07 -9.40 -16.26
C PHE A 383 0.84 -9.08 -17.74
N MET A 384 0.72 -7.80 -18.09
CA MET A 384 0.58 -7.35 -19.47
C MET A 384 1.74 -7.84 -20.34
N LEU A 385 2.98 -7.72 -19.84
CA LEU A 385 4.18 -8.22 -20.54
C LEU A 385 4.19 -9.74 -20.67
N LYS A 386 3.83 -10.48 -19.60
CA LYS A 386 3.78 -11.97 -19.63
C LYS A 386 2.79 -12.47 -20.67
N HIS A 387 1.58 -11.92 -20.68
CA HIS A 387 0.46 -12.39 -21.50
C HIS A 387 0.31 -11.69 -22.86
N GLY A 388 1.12 -10.67 -23.17
CA GLY A 388 1.06 -9.95 -24.44
C GLY A 388 -0.24 -9.19 -24.65
N ILE A 389 -0.90 -8.73 -23.57
CA ILE A 389 -2.14 -7.94 -23.63
C ILE A 389 -1.91 -6.53 -23.11
N GLY A 390 -2.65 -5.57 -23.67
CA GLY A 390 -2.60 -4.16 -23.27
C GLY A 390 -3.98 -3.53 -23.28
N THR A 391 -4.05 -2.28 -22.88
CA THR A 391 -5.31 -1.55 -22.86
C THR A 391 -5.23 -0.28 -23.72
N LEU A 392 -6.35 0.07 -24.34
CA LEU A 392 -6.58 1.35 -25.03
C LEU A 392 -7.15 2.41 -24.07
N ALA A 393 -7.24 2.11 -22.78
CA ALA A 393 -7.78 3.03 -21.79
C ALA A 393 -7.02 4.37 -21.80
N GLN A 394 -7.77 5.46 -21.83
CA GLN A 394 -7.26 6.82 -21.80
C GLN A 394 -7.09 7.36 -20.38
N ASN A 395 -7.31 6.50 -19.37
CA ASN A 395 -7.11 6.87 -17.97
C ASN A 395 -5.72 7.46 -17.76
N GLN A 396 -5.72 8.68 -17.24
CA GLN A 396 -4.51 9.44 -17.01
C GLN A 396 -3.82 8.94 -15.75
N VAL A 397 -2.58 8.50 -15.90
CA VAL A 397 -1.75 8.02 -14.78
C VAL A 397 -0.47 8.86 -14.67
N SER A 398 0.00 9.02 -13.45
CA SER A 398 1.25 9.68 -13.14
C SER A 398 2.16 8.71 -12.40
N PHE A 399 3.17 8.20 -13.08
CA PHE A 399 4.25 7.42 -12.48
C PHE A 399 5.38 8.36 -12.08
N THR A 400 5.52 8.61 -10.79
CA THR A 400 6.62 9.44 -10.24
C THR A 400 7.78 8.53 -9.85
N PRO A 401 8.94 8.63 -10.51
CA PRO A 401 10.11 7.85 -10.11
C PRO A 401 10.51 8.16 -8.67
N ALA A 402 10.72 7.11 -7.86
CA ALA A 402 10.94 7.23 -6.42
C ALA A 402 12.14 8.12 -6.08
N ASN A 403 13.22 8.01 -6.83
CA ASN A 403 14.41 8.84 -6.65
C ASN A 403 14.11 10.34 -6.85
N LEU A 404 13.31 10.71 -7.85
CA LEU A 404 12.98 12.10 -8.16
C LEU A 404 11.93 12.65 -7.20
N GLY A 405 10.89 11.85 -6.90
CA GLY A 405 9.88 12.22 -5.92
C GLY A 405 10.48 12.54 -4.55
N ALA A 406 11.33 11.65 -4.03
CA ALA A 406 12.02 11.85 -2.76
C ALA A 406 12.96 13.06 -2.78
N HIS A 407 13.75 13.19 -3.83
CA HIS A 407 14.68 14.31 -4.00
C HIS A 407 13.95 15.66 -3.98
N ASN A 408 12.89 15.79 -4.76
CA ASN A 408 12.12 17.02 -4.85
C ASN A 408 11.35 17.33 -3.56
N ILE A 409 10.84 16.33 -2.84
CA ILE A 409 10.21 16.52 -1.52
C ILE A 409 11.22 17.18 -0.57
N VAL A 410 12.43 16.64 -0.48
CA VAL A 410 13.46 17.17 0.43
C VAL A 410 13.89 18.58 -0.01
N ALA A 411 14.04 18.82 -1.31
CA ALA A 411 14.37 20.15 -1.85
C ALA A 411 13.30 21.21 -1.55
N ILE A 412 12.01 20.85 -1.64
CA ILE A 412 10.89 21.74 -1.30
C ILE A 412 10.86 22.07 0.19
N CYS A 413 11.20 21.10 1.04
CA CYS A 413 11.21 21.31 2.50
C CYS A 413 12.24 22.35 2.97
N GLN A 414 13.22 22.70 2.15
CA GLN A 414 14.20 23.76 2.48
C GLN A 414 13.61 25.17 2.36
N ALA A 415 12.50 25.35 1.66
CA ALA A 415 11.82 26.63 1.51
C ALA A 415 10.86 26.85 2.70
N SER A 416 11.10 27.89 3.50
CA SER A 416 10.25 28.19 4.67
C SER A 416 8.81 28.58 4.30
N ASP A 417 8.61 29.19 3.16
CA ASP A 417 7.30 29.57 2.61
C ASP A 417 6.50 28.39 2.04
N SER A 418 7.08 27.20 2.00
CA SER A 418 6.38 25.94 1.70
C SER A 418 5.60 25.38 2.92
N ILE A 419 5.87 25.88 4.13
CA ILE A 419 5.17 25.47 5.36
C ILE A 419 3.68 25.84 5.25
N GLY A 420 2.82 24.94 5.68
CA GLY A 420 1.37 25.13 5.62
C GLY A 420 0.74 24.67 4.29
N LEU A 421 1.56 24.28 3.32
CA LEU A 421 1.07 23.90 2.00
C LEU A 421 0.96 22.37 1.82
N THR A 422 0.10 22.02 0.87
CA THR A 422 -0.04 20.65 0.36
C THR A 422 0.53 20.58 -1.05
N PHE A 423 1.10 19.43 -1.40
CA PHE A 423 1.81 19.19 -2.65
C PHE A 423 1.36 17.87 -3.27
N HIS A 424 0.85 17.90 -4.51
CA HIS A 424 0.66 16.69 -5.29
C HIS A 424 1.98 16.31 -5.97
N VAL A 425 2.61 15.25 -5.47
CA VAL A 425 3.89 14.75 -6.01
C VAL A 425 3.57 13.91 -7.23
N THR A 426 3.32 14.59 -8.34
CA THR A 426 2.96 14.02 -9.63
C THR A 426 3.86 14.58 -10.71
N ARG A 427 3.90 13.92 -11.85
CA ARG A 427 4.54 14.48 -13.05
C ARG A 427 3.73 15.65 -13.61
N ASP A 428 4.40 16.55 -14.30
CA ASP A 428 3.76 17.67 -14.99
C ASP A 428 2.92 17.19 -16.19
N GLN A 429 3.35 16.09 -16.82
CA GLN A 429 2.65 15.45 -17.92
C GLN A 429 2.17 14.06 -17.51
N TYR A 430 0.92 13.82 -17.71
CA TYR A 430 0.30 12.53 -17.52
C TYR A 430 0.43 11.67 -18.78
N ALA A 431 0.28 10.37 -18.61
CA ALA A 431 0.25 9.41 -19.71
C ALA A 431 -0.97 8.51 -19.59
N SER A 432 -1.50 8.06 -20.71
CA SER A 432 -2.50 7.00 -20.70
C SER A 432 -1.84 5.63 -20.51
N MET A 433 -2.61 4.66 -20.05
CA MET A 433 -2.16 3.27 -20.03
C MET A 433 -1.88 2.75 -21.45
N GLY A 434 -2.55 3.30 -22.47
CA GLY A 434 -2.26 3.04 -23.88
C GLY A 434 -0.86 3.49 -24.30
N ASP A 435 -0.45 4.71 -23.90
CA ASP A 435 0.91 5.23 -24.18
C ASP A 435 1.98 4.34 -23.53
N ILE A 436 1.76 3.91 -22.29
CA ILE A 436 2.68 3.03 -21.56
C ILE A 436 2.79 1.67 -22.27
N THR A 437 1.67 1.09 -22.70
CA THR A 437 1.64 -0.16 -23.46
C THR A 437 2.43 -0.04 -24.77
N GLN A 438 2.27 1.08 -25.48
CA GLN A 438 3.00 1.34 -26.73
C GLN A 438 4.51 1.42 -26.49
N ILE A 439 4.93 2.17 -25.46
CA ILE A 439 6.36 2.29 -25.11
C ILE A 439 6.94 0.94 -24.68
N LEU A 440 6.22 0.15 -23.88
CA LEU A 440 6.64 -1.21 -23.51
C LEU A 440 6.82 -2.08 -24.76
N GLY A 441 5.91 -1.99 -25.73
CA GLY A 441 6.04 -2.68 -27.03
C GLY A 441 7.30 -2.28 -27.78
N GLN A 442 7.61 -0.98 -27.85
CA GLN A 442 8.83 -0.47 -28.50
C GLN A 442 10.10 -0.95 -27.80
N LEU A 443 10.13 -0.90 -26.46
CA LEU A 443 11.30 -1.29 -25.66
C LEU A 443 11.56 -2.79 -25.67
N THR A 444 10.53 -3.61 -25.76
CA THR A 444 10.62 -5.08 -25.65
C THR A 444 10.57 -5.80 -26.99
N GLY A 445 10.14 -5.11 -28.05
CA GLY A 445 9.85 -5.73 -29.35
C GLY A 445 8.61 -6.66 -29.32
N LYS A 446 7.84 -6.68 -28.22
CA LYS A 446 6.61 -7.46 -28.10
C LYS A 446 5.42 -6.71 -28.71
N ALA A 447 4.59 -7.45 -29.45
CA ALA A 447 3.29 -6.97 -29.86
C ALA A 447 2.29 -7.21 -28.72
N PHE A 448 1.48 -6.21 -28.42
CA PHE A 448 0.39 -6.31 -27.45
C PHE A 448 -0.94 -6.34 -28.18
N GLN A 449 -1.79 -7.30 -27.81
CA GLN A 449 -3.20 -7.24 -28.18
C GLN A 449 -3.88 -6.24 -27.24
N ALA A 450 -4.34 -5.12 -27.79
CA ALA A 450 -4.92 -4.03 -27.00
C ALA A 450 -6.44 -4.09 -26.98
N PHE A 451 -7.03 -3.87 -25.81
CA PHE A 451 -8.46 -3.96 -25.53
C PHE A 451 -8.98 -2.64 -24.96
N SER A 452 -10.29 -2.36 -25.12
CA SER A 452 -10.94 -1.33 -24.29
C SER A 452 -10.83 -1.72 -22.81
N LEU A 453 -10.97 -0.76 -21.89
CA LEU A 453 -10.89 -1.10 -20.45
C LEU A 453 -11.93 -2.16 -20.03
N LYS A 454 -13.15 -2.08 -20.60
CA LYS A 454 -14.23 -3.04 -20.33
C LYS A 454 -13.92 -4.46 -20.81
N ASP A 455 -13.23 -4.58 -21.93
CA ASP A 455 -12.82 -5.88 -22.47
C ASP A 455 -11.51 -6.38 -21.87
N PHE A 456 -10.64 -5.45 -21.43
CA PHE A 456 -9.35 -5.77 -20.84
C PHE A 456 -9.49 -6.55 -19.53
N VAL A 457 -10.41 -6.14 -18.64
CA VAL A 457 -10.57 -6.81 -17.35
C VAL A 457 -11.05 -8.26 -17.49
N PRO A 458 -12.06 -8.59 -18.32
CA PRO A 458 -12.38 -10.00 -18.62
C PRO A 458 -11.20 -10.81 -19.17
N GLU A 459 -10.38 -10.22 -20.06
CA GLU A 459 -9.18 -10.87 -20.58
C GLU A 459 -8.13 -11.12 -19.48
N VAL A 460 -7.96 -10.17 -18.54
CA VAL A 460 -7.12 -10.37 -17.37
C VAL A 460 -7.64 -11.53 -16.52
N VAL A 461 -8.93 -11.55 -16.21
CA VAL A 461 -9.57 -12.62 -15.42
C VAL A 461 -9.38 -13.98 -16.09
N GLY A 462 -9.64 -14.07 -17.42
CA GLY A 462 -9.56 -15.33 -18.15
C GLY A 462 -8.14 -15.88 -18.32
N ARG A 463 -7.10 -15.04 -18.19
CA ARG A 463 -5.68 -15.44 -18.35
C ARG A 463 -4.92 -15.53 -17.03
N CYS A 464 -5.42 -14.89 -15.97
CA CYS A 464 -4.69 -14.80 -14.70
C CYS A 464 -4.68 -16.16 -13.99
N GLN A 465 -3.49 -16.64 -13.69
CA GLN A 465 -3.25 -17.89 -12.98
C GLN A 465 -2.77 -17.63 -11.56
N LYS A 466 -2.80 -18.63 -10.68
CA LYS A 466 -2.41 -18.51 -9.27
C LYS A 466 -0.94 -18.10 -9.07
N ASP A 467 -0.09 -18.41 -10.04
CA ASP A 467 1.34 -18.04 -10.06
C ASP A 467 1.59 -16.61 -10.62
N ASP A 468 0.59 -15.94 -11.16
CA ASP A 468 0.74 -14.56 -11.60
C ASP A 468 0.83 -13.60 -10.39
N LEU A 469 1.79 -12.67 -10.44
CA LEU A 469 1.94 -11.66 -9.39
C LEU A 469 0.68 -10.79 -9.18
N LEU A 470 -0.15 -10.67 -10.21
CA LEU A 470 -1.40 -9.93 -10.16
C LEU A 470 -2.52 -10.69 -9.42
N PHE A 471 -2.44 -12.03 -9.34
CA PHE A 471 -3.52 -12.87 -8.82
C PHE A 471 -4.11 -12.41 -7.47
N PRO A 472 -3.30 -12.05 -6.43
CA PRO A 472 -3.86 -11.59 -5.15
C PRO A 472 -4.72 -10.33 -5.27
N LEU A 473 -4.47 -9.49 -6.30
CA LEU A 473 -5.17 -8.22 -6.53
C LEU A 473 -6.24 -8.31 -7.62
N LEU A 474 -6.47 -9.49 -8.21
CA LEU A 474 -7.43 -9.67 -9.28
C LEU A 474 -8.84 -9.23 -8.89
N ASN A 475 -9.29 -9.62 -7.70
CA ASN A 475 -10.62 -9.26 -7.20
C ASN A 475 -10.76 -7.73 -6.98
N PHE A 476 -9.70 -7.07 -6.51
CA PHE A 476 -9.67 -5.60 -6.40
C PHE A 476 -9.81 -4.94 -7.78
N LEU A 477 -9.08 -5.42 -8.79
CA LEU A 477 -9.15 -4.90 -10.15
C LEU A 477 -10.55 -5.06 -10.75
N VAL A 478 -11.15 -6.25 -10.62
CA VAL A 478 -12.50 -6.55 -11.13
C VAL A 478 -13.55 -5.63 -10.51
N LYS A 479 -13.52 -5.45 -9.19
CA LYS A 479 -14.48 -4.59 -8.49
C LYS A 479 -14.29 -3.10 -8.76
N SER A 480 -13.08 -2.69 -9.06
CA SER A 480 -12.76 -1.28 -9.30
C SER A 480 -12.95 -0.85 -10.76
N VAL A 481 -13.27 -1.75 -11.69
CA VAL A 481 -13.29 -1.45 -13.13
C VAL A 481 -14.25 -0.31 -13.51
N ASP A 482 -15.45 -0.28 -12.95
CA ASP A 482 -16.44 0.75 -13.24
C ASP A 482 -15.99 2.11 -12.68
N ASN A 483 -15.44 2.11 -11.48
CA ASN A 483 -14.87 3.30 -10.86
C ASN A 483 -13.63 3.80 -11.63
N ILE A 484 -12.73 2.90 -12.04
CA ILE A 484 -11.56 3.23 -12.87
C ILE A 484 -12.03 3.82 -14.20
N SER A 485 -13.06 3.25 -14.84
CA SER A 485 -13.63 3.77 -16.10
C SER A 485 -14.17 5.18 -15.92
N SER A 486 -14.80 5.49 -14.77
CA SER A 486 -15.33 6.83 -14.49
C SER A 486 -14.24 7.89 -14.26
N MET A 487 -12.98 7.48 -14.07
CA MET A 487 -11.84 8.35 -13.80
C MET A 487 -10.94 8.61 -15.02
N GLU A 488 -11.43 8.37 -16.24
CA GLU A 488 -10.64 8.43 -17.47
C GLU A 488 -9.85 9.74 -17.64
N PHE A 489 -10.45 10.88 -17.29
CA PHE A 489 -9.83 12.20 -17.47
C PHE A 489 -9.41 12.87 -16.16
N LYS A 490 -9.34 12.13 -15.05
CA LYS A 490 -8.99 12.71 -13.76
C LYS A 490 -7.53 13.13 -13.70
N LEU A 491 -7.30 14.37 -13.29
CA LEU A 491 -5.97 14.95 -13.10
C LEU A 491 -5.80 15.48 -11.68
N TYR A 492 -4.58 15.42 -11.19
CA TYR A 492 -4.16 16.07 -9.94
C TYR A 492 -3.31 17.28 -10.31
N SER A 493 -3.82 18.49 -10.06
CA SER A 493 -3.05 19.72 -10.25
C SER A 493 -1.85 19.73 -9.27
N ASN A 494 -0.64 19.91 -9.79
CA ASN A 494 0.58 19.96 -9.01
C ASN A 494 1.22 21.37 -8.99
N ALA A 495 0.40 22.39 -8.99
CA ALA A 495 0.85 23.77 -9.13
C ALA A 495 1.85 24.20 -8.04
N ASN A 496 1.58 23.88 -6.77
CA ASN A 496 2.50 24.13 -5.66
C ASN A 496 3.79 23.31 -5.84
N TYR A 497 3.64 21.99 -6.08
CA TYR A 497 4.79 21.09 -6.24
C TYR A 497 5.72 21.58 -7.36
N ARG A 498 5.19 21.91 -8.53
CA ARG A 498 5.97 22.43 -9.67
C ARG A 498 6.62 23.78 -9.33
N LYS A 499 5.86 24.71 -8.76
CA LYS A 499 6.39 26.05 -8.36
C LYS A 499 7.60 25.92 -7.44
N PHE A 500 7.48 25.16 -6.36
CA PHE A 500 8.54 25.05 -5.36
C PHE A 500 9.71 24.18 -5.85
N ARG A 501 9.45 23.14 -6.64
CA ARG A 501 10.47 22.35 -7.30
C ARG A 501 11.34 23.21 -8.23
N GLN A 502 10.70 24.03 -9.07
CA GLN A 502 11.41 24.91 -10.01
C GLN A 502 12.13 26.08 -9.32
N ALA A 503 11.63 26.54 -8.20
CA ALA A 503 12.28 27.58 -7.42
C ALA A 503 13.48 27.06 -6.58
N SER A 504 13.54 25.77 -6.29
CA SER A 504 14.62 25.17 -5.53
C SER A 504 15.87 24.98 -6.40
N PRO A 505 17.07 25.43 -5.93
CA PRO A 505 18.32 25.15 -6.64
C PRO A 505 18.63 23.66 -6.80
N GLN A 506 18.00 22.81 -5.99
CA GLN A 506 18.16 21.35 -5.97
C GLN A 506 16.98 20.64 -6.66
N GLY A 507 15.95 21.37 -7.09
CA GLY A 507 14.81 20.78 -7.75
C GLY A 507 15.17 20.15 -9.10
N VAL A 508 14.62 18.97 -9.35
CA VAL A 508 14.87 18.20 -10.58
C VAL A 508 13.59 18.08 -11.39
N GLU A 509 13.70 18.37 -12.69
CA GLU A 509 12.58 18.27 -13.63
C GLU A 509 12.21 16.81 -13.93
N ASP A 510 11.00 16.62 -14.47
CA ASP A 510 10.49 15.31 -14.84
C ASP A 510 11.28 14.72 -16.03
N PRO A 511 11.62 13.43 -15.98
CA PRO A 511 12.14 12.72 -17.14
C PRO A 511 11.04 12.52 -18.19
N SER A 512 11.44 12.13 -19.40
CA SER A 512 10.48 11.69 -20.42
C SER A 512 9.69 10.45 -19.96
N LEU A 513 8.49 10.24 -20.52
CA LEU A 513 7.72 9.04 -20.23
C LEU A 513 8.49 7.76 -20.60
N SER A 514 9.27 7.79 -21.68
CA SER A 514 10.09 6.66 -22.12
C SER A 514 11.14 6.28 -21.08
N GLU A 515 11.80 7.26 -20.46
CA GLU A 515 12.78 7.00 -19.38
C GLU A 515 12.11 6.40 -18.14
N VAL A 516 10.91 6.86 -17.78
CA VAL A 516 10.16 6.29 -16.66
C VAL A 516 9.79 4.83 -16.94
N VAL A 517 9.22 4.55 -18.10
CA VAL A 517 8.84 3.17 -18.51
C VAL A 517 10.08 2.27 -18.64
N GLN A 518 11.19 2.80 -19.14
CA GLN A 518 12.46 2.09 -19.19
C GLN A 518 12.97 1.75 -17.79
N GLY A 519 12.86 2.66 -16.82
CA GLY A 519 13.21 2.41 -15.42
C GLY A 519 12.36 1.29 -14.83
N ILE A 520 11.04 1.31 -15.03
CA ILE A 520 10.12 0.26 -14.60
C ILE A 520 10.49 -1.09 -15.24
N LEU A 521 10.75 -1.13 -16.54
CA LEU A 521 11.14 -2.34 -17.25
C LEU A 521 12.49 -2.88 -16.73
N THR A 522 13.47 -1.99 -16.52
CA THR A 522 14.78 -2.33 -15.95
C THR A 522 14.63 -2.95 -14.56
N PHE A 523 13.75 -2.39 -13.71
CA PHE A 523 13.41 -2.96 -12.41
C PHE A 523 12.86 -4.38 -12.57
N MET A 524 11.86 -4.58 -13.41
CA MET A 524 11.24 -5.91 -13.61
C MET A 524 12.26 -6.95 -14.13
N LEU A 525 13.21 -6.55 -14.98
CA LEU A 525 14.28 -7.42 -15.46
C LEU A 525 15.30 -7.75 -14.36
N ASN A 526 15.72 -6.76 -13.58
CA ASN A 526 16.69 -6.93 -12.50
C ASN A 526 16.18 -7.86 -11.39
N HIS A 527 14.88 -7.85 -11.16
CA HIS A 527 14.22 -8.70 -10.17
C HIS A 527 13.63 -10.00 -10.74
N HIS A 528 13.96 -10.34 -11.99
CA HIS A 528 13.48 -11.55 -12.68
C HIS A 528 11.96 -11.69 -12.73
N ILE A 529 11.23 -10.57 -12.63
CA ILE A 529 9.76 -10.53 -12.70
C ILE A 529 9.28 -10.86 -14.12
N VAL A 530 10.03 -10.41 -15.12
CA VAL A 530 9.78 -10.69 -16.52
C VAL A 530 11.09 -11.09 -17.22
N SER A 531 10.97 -11.89 -18.27
CA SER A 531 12.07 -12.21 -19.17
C SER A 531 11.76 -11.67 -20.57
N ILE A 532 12.76 -11.10 -21.24
CA ILE A 532 12.64 -10.70 -22.63
C ILE A 532 13.59 -11.62 -23.43
N GLU A 533 13.02 -12.44 -24.30
CA GLU A 533 13.83 -13.16 -25.28
C GLU A 533 14.46 -12.12 -26.21
N LYS A 534 15.78 -11.95 -26.15
CA LYS A 534 16.49 -11.22 -27.19
C LYS A 534 16.27 -11.97 -28.49
N LYS A 535 15.48 -11.43 -29.41
CA LYS A 535 15.59 -11.86 -30.80
C LYS A 535 17.02 -11.49 -31.27
N ILE A 536 17.86 -12.54 -31.35
CA ILE A 536 19.19 -12.49 -31.94
C ILE A 536 19.02 -12.16 -33.43
#